data_db3d92572b80c066d5ddc508b9990f85
#
_entry.id   db3d92572b80c066d5ddc508b9990f85
#
_cell.length_a   1.000
_cell.length_b   1.000
_cell.length_c   1.000
_cell.angle_alpha   90.00
_cell.angle_beta   90.00
_cell.angle_gamma   90.00
#
_symmetry.space_group_name_H-M   'P 1'
#
loop_
_entity.id
_entity.type
_entity.pdbx_description
1 polymer ?
#
loop_
_entity_poly.entity_id
_entity_poly.type
_entity_poly.pdbx_seq_one_letter_code
_entity_poly.pdbx_strand_id
1 'polypeptide(L)'
;MSKINEKKNSLDWHLLKRVLATALPYKHLFLFCIILPILLAPVATIRPYIVKVMVDNHILKEDLDGLGFMAMLFIGAVILDAILRYIFIYTTALLGQSVIKDMRVKVFNHITNLKLKYFDKTAIGTATTRTISDIEAINNVFAQGVITIFGDLLIVIAVICVMFYTSWILTVISLVTLPLLIIATYVFKEKVKSTFQVVRSQISMMNAFLQERITGMNVVQIFNAEKREARKFREINRAYTKANLDSVFYYAVFFPVVELITTISLALMIWLGSRAYLQDYVSFGSLVAFPLFLNLLFRPVRMLADKFNTLQMGLVAAERVFEVLDNKSSIENKGTIVAQDIKGKVEFDDVSFSYDDENFVLNNVSFTLNPGETLAIVGSTGSGKSTIINILNRFYEIQSGMIKVDGVNAKDYTLDSLRNSVSMVLQDVFLFNGTVLNNITLRDESITRDKVIAASKQIGAHVFIEALPDGYDFKVTERGSNLSVGQRQLISFVRALVFDPSILILDEATASIDTETEAIIQVAIEKLIAKRSSIIIAHRLSTIRHTDNIMVLDKGNIVELGPHEELMKIKDGKYRQLYDMQFIEEEAA
;
A
#
# COMPACT_ATOMS: atom_id res chain seq x y z
N MET A 1 13.36 6.23 15.33
CA MET A 1 14.35 5.61 14.43
C MET A 1 14.71 4.24 14.99
N SER A 2 14.01 3.20 14.57
CA SER A 2 14.26 1.82 14.99
C SER A 2 15.53 1.31 14.33
N LYS A 3 16.37 0.68 15.11
CA LYS A 3 17.55 -0.08 14.68
C LYS A 3 17.13 -1.06 13.58
N ILE A 4 17.40 -0.71 12.33
CA ILE A 4 17.33 -1.67 11.23
C ILE A 4 18.44 -2.69 11.52
N ASN A 5 18.00 -3.84 11.98
CA ASN A 5 18.86 -4.99 12.27
C ASN A 5 19.68 -5.32 11.02
N GLU A 6 20.99 -5.21 11.14
CA GLU A 6 22.00 -5.69 10.19
C GLU A 6 22.05 -7.23 10.08
N LYS A 7 20.97 -7.92 10.26
CA LYS A 7 20.90 -9.38 10.14
C LYS A 7 20.08 -9.78 8.92
N LYS A 8 20.77 -10.26 7.94
CA LYS A 8 20.53 -11.33 6.95
C LYS A 8 20.93 -10.95 5.53
N ASN A 9 22.19 -11.19 5.20
CA ASN A 9 22.65 -11.40 3.81
C ASN A 9 22.22 -12.78 3.24
N SER A 10 21.43 -13.58 3.97
CA SER A 10 20.94 -14.89 3.52
C SER A 10 19.49 -14.77 3.05
N LEU A 11 19.19 -15.49 1.98
CA LEU A 11 17.84 -15.63 1.45
C LEU A 11 16.94 -16.20 2.56
N ASP A 12 15.86 -15.53 2.90
CA ASP A 12 14.88 -16.05 3.86
C ASP A 12 14.01 -17.12 3.19
N TRP A 13 14.39 -18.37 3.40
CA TRP A 13 13.71 -19.53 2.83
C TRP A 13 12.27 -19.68 3.31
N HIS A 14 11.98 -19.28 4.55
CA HIS A 14 10.63 -19.33 5.08
C HIS A 14 9.72 -18.34 4.34
N LEU A 15 10.20 -17.12 4.17
CA LEU A 15 9.49 -16.07 3.44
C LEU A 15 9.33 -16.44 1.96
N LEU A 16 10.39 -16.96 1.34
CA LEU A 16 10.32 -17.43 -0.05
C LEU A 16 9.27 -18.55 -0.22
N LYS A 17 9.26 -19.55 0.67
CA LYS A 17 8.25 -20.62 0.65
C LYS A 17 6.83 -20.05 0.77
N ARG A 18 6.65 -19.06 1.63
CA ARG A 18 5.36 -18.38 1.81
C ARG A 18 4.92 -17.63 0.55
N VAL A 19 5.85 -16.92 -0.11
CA VAL A 19 5.58 -16.27 -1.40
C VAL A 19 5.22 -17.29 -2.46
N LEU A 20 5.97 -18.38 -2.58
CA LEU A 20 5.67 -19.45 -3.55
C LEU A 20 4.32 -20.12 -3.25
N ALA A 21 3.93 -20.23 -1.98
CA ALA A 21 2.62 -20.77 -1.61
C ALA A 21 1.45 -19.91 -2.13
N THR A 22 1.63 -18.61 -2.38
CA THR A 22 0.59 -17.78 -3.01
C THR A 22 0.30 -18.16 -4.46
N ALA A 23 1.19 -18.92 -5.12
CA ALA A 23 0.98 -19.45 -6.47
C ALA A 23 0.23 -20.80 -6.48
N LEU A 24 -0.05 -21.42 -5.32
CA LEU A 24 -0.75 -22.71 -5.25
C LEU A 24 -2.12 -22.74 -5.96
N PRO A 25 -2.95 -21.70 -5.94
CA PRO A 25 -4.18 -21.69 -6.75
C PRO A 25 -3.91 -21.89 -8.25
N TYR A 26 -2.74 -21.51 -8.73
CA TYR A 26 -2.27 -21.57 -10.11
C TYR A 26 -1.26 -22.70 -10.34
N LYS A 27 -1.36 -23.81 -9.59
CA LYS A 27 -0.38 -24.93 -9.60
C LYS A 27 -0.05 -25.48 -10.99
N HIS A 28 -1.02 -25.56 -11.90
CA HIS A 28 -0.80 -26.04 -13.26
C HIS A 28 0.08 -25.07 -14.07
N LEU A 29 -0.20 -23.77 -13.97
CA LEU A 29 0.60 -22.73 -14.63
C LEU A 29 2.00 -22.66 -14.02
N PHE A 30 2.12 -22.78 -12.69
CA PHE A 30 3.40 -22.79 -11.99
C PHE A 30 4.25 -24.00 -12.40
N LEU A 31 3.66 -25.20 -12.47
CA LEU A 31 4.35 -26.41 -12.94
C LEU A 31 4.82 -26.25 -14.38
N PHE A 32 3.97 -25.68 -15.24
CA PHE A 32 4.33 -25.41 -16.63
C PHE A 32 5.51 -24.45 -16.75
N CYS A 33 5.56 -23.41 -15.92
CA CYS A 33 6.71 -22.48 -15.84
C CYS A 33 8.00 -23.16 -15.34
N ILE A 34 7.93 -24.27 -14.61
CA ILE A 34 9.12 -25.07 -14.20
C ILE A 34 9.55 -26.04 -15.31
N ILE A 35 8.61 -26.62 -16.04
CA ILE A 35 8.92 -27.59 -17.12
C ILE A 35 9.53 -26.87 -18.33
N LEU A 36 9.05 -25.68 -18.69
CA LEU A 36 9.56 -24.95 -19.86
C LEU A 36 11.07 -24.70 -19.86
N PRO A 37 11.73 -24.26 -18.77
CA PRO A 37 13.19 -24.14 -18.72
C PRO A 37 13.92 -25.48 -18.92
N ILE A 38 13.34 -26.60 -18.47
CA ILE A 38 13.91 -27.95 -18.68
C ILE A 38 13.94 -28.29 -20.18
N LEU A 39 12.91 -27.84 -20.93
CA LEU A 39 12.87 -28.04 -22.39
C LEU A 39 13.75 -27.01 -23.12
N LEU A 40 13.84 -25.79 -22.63
CA LEU A 40 14.65 -24.71 -23.21
C LEU A 40 16.15 -24.99 -23.17
N ALA A 41 16.64 -25.56 -22.07
CA ALA A 41 18.06 -25.78 -21.86
C ALA A 41 18.70 -26.67 -22.96
N PRO A 42 18.16 -27.85 -23.32
CA PRO A 42 18.66 -28.63 -24.45
C PRO A 42 18.56 -27.90 -25.80
N VAL A 43 17.42 -27.24 -26.07
CA VAL A 43 17.21 -26.52 -27.34
C VAL A 43 18.21 -25.38 -27.51
N ALA A 44 18.52 -24.65 -26.44
CA ALA A 44 19.54 -23.59 -26.46
C ALA A 44 20.93 -24.14 -26.78
N THR A 45 21.29 -25.33 -26.25
CA THR A 45 22.63 -25.92 -26.40
C THR A 45 22.81 -26.69 -27.69
N ILE A 46 21.74 -27.14 -28.34
CA ILE A 46 21.81 -27.90 -29.61
C ILE A 46 22.34 -27.03 -30.77
N ARG A 47 22.11 -25.71 -30.74
CA ARG A 47 22.52 -24.78 -31.82
C ARG A 47 24.03 -24.75 -32.02
N PRO A 48 24.89 -24.51 -31.02
CA PRO A 48 26.34 -24.61 -31.21
C PRO A 48 26.78 -26.02 -31.63
N TYR A 49 26.11 -27.07 -31.15
CA TYR A 49 26.41 -28.44 -31.55
C TYR A 49 26.11 -28.69 -33.02
N ILE A 50 24.97 -28.20 -33.56
CA ILE A 50 24.66 -28.27 -35.00
C ILE A 50 25.76 -27.56 -35.81
N VAL A 51 26.23 -26.39 -35.37
CA VAL A 51 27.32 -25.68 -36.05
C VAL A 51 28.58 -26.53 -36.12
N LYS A 52 28.93 -27.25 -35.01
CA LYS A 52 30.04 -28.20 -35.02
C LYS A 52 29.85 -29.27 -36.10
N VAL A 53 28.68 -29.91 -36.12
CA VAL A 53 28.38 -30.98 -37.06
C VAL A 53 28.41 -30.47 -38.51
N MET A 54 27.87 -29.28 -38.76
CA MET A 54 27.91 -28.64 -40.10
C MET A 54 29.36 -28.48 -40.59
N VAL A 55 30.26 -28.00 -39.71
CA VAL A 55 31.65 -27.77 -40.07
C VAL A 55 32.39 -29.10 -40.27
N ASP A 56 32.31 -30.04 -39.31
CA ASP A 56 33.10 -31.28 -39.34
C ASP A 56 32.63 -32.25 -40.42
N ASN A 57 31.32 -32.38 -40.65
CA ASN A 57 30.78 -33.45 -41.50
C ASN A 57 30.41 -32.98 -42.92
N HIS A 58 30.10 -31.69 -43.11
CA HIS A 58 29.59 -31.20 -44.40
C HIS A 58 30.53 -30.15 -45.02
N ILE A 59 30.97 -29.11 -44.30
CA ILE A 59 31.84 -28.06 -44.89
C ILE A 59 33.22 -28.62 -45.24
N LEU A 60 33.87 -29.35 -44.32
CA LEU A 60 35.18 -29.94 -44.56
C LEU A 60 35.18 -31.08 -45.58
N LYS A 61 34.00 -31.67 -45.86
CA LYS A 61 33.81 -32.74 -46.83
C LYS A 61 33.16 -32.27 -48.12
N GLU A 62 32.91 -30.97 -48.32
CA GLU A 62 32.31 -30.34 -49.49
C GLU A 62 30.91 -30.92 -49.83
N ASP A 63 30.18 -31.40 -48.80
CA ASP A 63 28.81 -31.97 -48.93
C ASP A 63 27.75 -30.85 -48.87
N LEU A 64 27.37 -30.33 -50.05
CA LEU A 64 26.40 -29.23 -50.16
C LEU A 64 24.98 -29.63 -49.82
N ASP A 65 24.56 -30.85 -50.10
CA ASP A 65 23.20 -31.33 -49.80
C ASP A 65 23.00 -31.52 -48.31
N GLY A 66 23.95 -32.14 -47.62
CA GLY A 66 23.96 -32.30 -46.20
C GLY A 66 24.05 -30.95 -45.46
N LEU A 67 24.80 -30.00 -45.99
CA LEU A 67 24.91 -28.63 -45.46
C LEU A 67 23.54 -27.92 -45.49
N GLY A 68 22.79 -28.05 -46.62
CA GLY A 68 21.45 -27.47 -46.76
C GLY A 68 20.47 -28.03 -45.74
N PHE A 69 20.50 -29.37 -45.53
CA PHE A 69 19.66 -30.00 -44.49
C PHE A 69 19.98 -29.53 -43.10
N MET A 70 21.27 -29.45 -42.72
CA MET A 70 21.70 -28.96 -41.41
C MET A 70 21.38 -27.48 -41.20
N ALA A 71 21.43 -26.65 -42.24
CA ALA A 71 21.02 -25.27 -42.18
C ALA A 71 19.52 -25.14 -41.88
N MET A 72 18.67 -25.93 -42.53
CA MET A 72 17.23 -25.96 -42.19
C MET A 72 16.98 -26.41 -40.74
N LEU A 73 17.72 -27.43 -40.28
CA LEU A 73 17.63 -27.91 -38.90
C LEU A 73 18.08 -26.86 -37.89
N PHE A 74 19.13 -26.07 -38.19
CA PHE A 74 19.58 -24.94 -37.40
C PHE A 74 18.51 -23.85 -37.31
N ILE A 75 17.93 -23.47 -38.45
CA ILE A 75 16.83 -22.48 -38.50
C ILE A 75 15.64 -22.98 -37.70
N GLY A 76 15.25 -24.25 -37.86
CA GLY A 76 14.20 -24.89 -37.09
C GLY A 76 14.45 -24.84 -35.56
N ALA A 77 15.69 -25.11 -35.13
CA ALA A 77 16.09 -25.01 -33.74
C ALA A 77 16.02 -23.55 -33.18
N VAL A 78 16.39 -22.57 -34.01
CA VAL A 78 16.25 -21.14 -33.64
C VAL A 78 14.79 -20.73 -33.49
N ILE A 79 13.94 -21.14 -34.44
CA ILE A 79 12.48 -20.87 -34.38
C ILE A 79 11.88 -21.53 -33.14
N LEU A 80 12.22 -22.79 -32.88
CA LEU A 80 11.74 -23.52 -31.72
C LEU A 80 12.18 -22.83 -30.40
N ASP A 81 13.45 -22.42 -30.28
CA ASP A 81 13.96 -21.67 -29.13
C ASP A 81 13.17 -20.34 -28.94
N ALA A 82 12.92 -19.63 -30.02
CA ALA A 82 12.16 -18.37 -29.98
C ALA A 82 10.72 -18.58 -29.50
N ILE A 83 10.03 -19.61 -30.01
CA ILE A 83 8.67 -19.95 -29.60
C ILE A 83 8.64 -20.37 -28.14
N LEU A 84 9.53 -21.25 -27.71
CA LEU A 84 9.59 -21.70 -26.31
C LEU A 84 9.93 -20.55 -25.34
N ARG A 85 10.81 -19.64 -25.73
CA ARG A 85 11.11 -18.42 -24.94
C ARG A 85 9.91 -17.50 -24.85
N TYR A 86 9.22 -17.27 -25.96
CA TYR A 86 7.98 -16.49 -25.94
C TYR A 86 6.96 -17.06 -24.96
N ILE A 87 6.69 -18.38 -25.07
CA ILE A 87 5.76 -19.06 -24.17
C ILE A 87 6.22 -18.97 -22.72
N PHE A 88 7.53 -19.15 -22.46
CA PHE A 88 8.09 -19.07 -21.13
C PHE A 88 7.93 -17.67 -20.49
N ILE A 89 8.29 -16.63 -21.23
CA ILE A 89 8.17 -15.23 -20.75
C ILE A 89 6.71 -14.89 -20.50
N TYR A 90 5.82 -15.21 -21.44
CA TYR A 90 4.40 -14.93 -21.35
C TYR A 90 3.73 -15.66 -20.17
N THR A 91 3.98 -16.96 -20.03
CA THR A 91 3.36 -17.76 -18.95
C THR A 91 3.88 -17.38 -17.58
N THR A 92 5.17 -17.05 -17.46
CA THR A 92 5.76 -16.57 -16.19
C THR A 92 5.19 -15.20 -15.79
N ALA A 93 5.02 -14.29 -16.76
CA ALA A 93 4.37 -13.00 -16.52
C ALA A 93 2.90 -13.17 -16.14
N LEU A 94 2.16 -14.05 -16.83
CA LEU A 94 0.76 -14.37 -16.54
C LEU A 94 0.60 -14.92 -15.11
N LEU A 95 1.47 -15.84 -14.69
CA LEU A 95 1.50 -16.38 -13.34
C LEU A 95 1.68 -15.24 -12.32
N GLY A 96 2.69 -14.41 -12.52
CA GLY A 96 2.98 -13.29 -11.62
C GLY A 96 1.80 -12.33 -11.49
N GLN A 97 1.20 -11.91 -12.61
CA GLN A 97 0.06 -10.99 -12.60
C GLN A 97 -1.21 -11.62 -11.99
N SER A 98 -1.43 -12.92 -12.17
CA SER A 98 -2.55 -13.62 -11.54
C SER A 98 -2.42 -13.65 -10.02
N VAL A 99 -1.24 -13.96 -9.52
CA VAL A 99 -0.94 -13.94 -8.07
C VAL A 99 -1.12 -12.53 -7.50
N ILE A 100 -0.62 -11.49 -8.19
CA ILE A 100 -0.75 -10.10 -7.76
C ILE A 100 -2.21 -9.67 -7.69
N LYS A 101 -3.01 -9.98 -8.70
CA LYS A 101 -4.44 -9.68 -8.72
C LYS A 101 -5.12 -10.18 -7.44
N ASP A 102 -4.91 -11.46 -7.10
CA ASP A 102 -5.53 -12.07 -5.92
C ASP A 102 -4.98 -11.47 -4.62
N MET A 103 -3.68 -11.20 -4.57
CA MET A 103 -3.05 -10.58 -3.39
C MET A 103 -3.57 -9.17 -3.15
N ARG A 104 -3.75 -8.35 -4.20
CA ARG A 104 -4.30 -6.99 -4.05
C ARG A 104 -5.69 -7.01 -3.44
N VAL A 105 -6.56 -7.87 -3.96
CA VAL A 105 -7.92 -8.04 -3.43
C VAL A 105 -7.87 -8.52 -1.97
N LYS A 106 -7.04 -9.53 -1.67
CA LYS A 106 -6.89 -10.07 -0.32
C LYS A 106 -6.37 -9.03 0.67
N VAL A 107 -5.34 -8.27 0.29
CA VAL A 107 -4.75 -7.22 1.15
C VAL A 107 -5.75 -6.08 1.36
N PHE A 108 -6.44 -5.64 0.31
CA PHE A 108 -7.45 -4.59 0.40
C PHE A 108 -8.60 -5.01 1.33
N ASN A 109 -9.17 -6.20 1.12
CA ASN A 109 -10.23 -6.72 1.98
C ASN A 109 -9.77 -6.89 3.44
N HIS A 110 -8.51 -7.25 3.65
CA HIS A 110 -7.97 -7.35 5.00
C HIS A 110 -7.83 -5.99 5.66
N ILE A 111 -7.25 -5.00 4.95
CA ILE A 111 -7.07 -3.64 5.46
C ILE A 111 -8.41 -3.00 5.83
N THR A 112 -9.45 -3.16 5.00
CA THR A 112 -10.78 -2.57 5.28
C THR A 112 -11.45 -3.14 6.53
N ASN A 113 -11.03 -4.31 6.99
CA ASN A 113 -11.54 -4.97 8.21
C ASN A 113 -10.66 -4.74 9.46
N LEU A 114 -9.57 -3.99 9.35
CA LEU A 114 -8.73 -3.66 10.50
C LEU A 114 -9.37 -2.62 11.41
N LYS A 115 -9.04 -2.66 12.72
CA LYS A 115 -9.44 -1.65 13.71
C LYS A 115 -8.90 -0.26 13.33
N LEU A 116 -9.63 0.78 13.69
CA LEU A 116 -9.22 2.18 13.48
C LEU A 116 -7.84 2.47 14.08
N LYS A 117 -7.48 1.84 15.21
CA LYS A 117 -6.14 1.89 15.85
C LYS A 117 -4.98 1.59 14.87
N TYR A 118 -5.21 0.80 13.83
CA TYR A 118 -4.20 0.55 12.78
C TYR A 118 -3.96 1.80 11.93
N PHE A 119 -5.03 2.50 11.55
CA PHE A 119 -4.96 3.70 10.71
C PHE A 119 -4.40 4.90 11.48
N ASP A 120 -4.64 4.99 12.80
CA ASP A 120 -4.03 6.03 13.65
C ASP A 120 -2.51 5.92 13.73
N LYS A 121 -2.00 4.68 13.73
CA LYS A 121 -0.57 4.39 13.85
C LYS A 121 0.15 4.28 12.51
N THR A 122 -0.58 4.08 11.42
CA THR A 122 -0.02 3.81 10.09
C THR A 122 -0.38 4.94 9.14
N ALA A 123 0.64 5.64 8.63
CA ALA A 123 0.41 6.67 7.62
C ALA A 123 -0.30 6.10 6.38
N ILE A 124 -1.30 6.82 5.86
CA ILE A 124 -2.11 6.41 4.69
C ILE A 124 -1.21 6.05 3.50
N GLY A 125 -0.16 6.84 3.23
CA GLY A 125 0.80 6.56 2.17
C GLY A 125 1.53 5.23 2.35
N THR A 126 1.77 4.79 3.59
CA THR A 126 2.37 3.47 3.86
C THR A 126 1.40 2.34 3.52
N ALA A 127 0.14 2.44 3.91
CA ALA A 127 -0.88 1.46 3.56
C ALA A 127 -1.08 1.35 2.04
N THR A 128 -1.13 2.48 1.34
CA THR A 128 -1.20 2.55 -0.13
C THR A 128 0.01 1.90 -0.80
N THR A 129 1.23 2.20 -0.33
CA THR A 129 2.47 1.61 -0.87
C THR A 129 2.48 0.09 -0.69
N ARG A 130 2.04 -0.41 0.47
CA ARG A 130 1.93 -1.86 0.74
C ARG A 130 0.93 -2.56 -0.16
N THR A 131 -0.19 -1.89 -0.49
CA THR A 131 -1.26 -2.46 -1.33
C THR A 131 -0.93 -2.42 -2.83
N ILE A 132 -0.12 -1.46 -3.29
CA ILE A 132 0.18 -1.27 -4.71
C ILE A 132 1.63 -1.66 -5.02
N SER A 133 2.59 -0.87 -4.53
CA SER A 133 3.99 -0.98 -4.95
C SER A 133 4.70 -2.21 -4.39
N ASP A 134 4.47 -2.55 -3.11
CA ASP A 134 5.10 -3.71 -2.50
C ASP A 134 4.54 -5.02 -3.09
N ILE A 135 3.24 -5.07 -3.41
CA ILE A 135 2.65 -6.22 -4.11
C ILE A 135 3.21 -6.33 -5.54
N GLU A 136 3.39 -5.21 -6.27
CA GLU A 136 4.02 -5.23 -7.59
C GLU A 136 5.47 -5.74 -7.51
N ALA A 137 6.21 -5.37 -6.47
CA ALA A 137 7.56 -5.90 -6.26
C ALA A 137 7.59 -7.43 -6.04
N ILE A 138 6.52 -8.02 -5.50
CA ILE A 138 6.39 -9.49 -5.37
C ILE A 138 6.34 -10.15 -6.76
N ASN A 139 5.76 -9.50 -7.78
CA ASN A 139 5.80 -10.01 -9.16
C ASN A 139 7.22 -10.35 -9.61
N ASN A 140 8.16 -9.51 -9.26
CA ASN A 140 9.55 -9.70 -9.65
C ASN A 140 10.16 -10.99 -9.05
N VAL A 141 9.63 -11.49 -7.92
CA VAL A 141 10.04 -12.78 -7.36
C VAL A 141 9.70 -13.92 -8.32
N PHE A 142 8.54 -13.88 -8.97
CA PHE A 142 8.12 -14.89 -9.95
C PHE A 142 8.74 -14.62 -11.31
N ALA A 143 8.51 -13.43 -11.88
CA ALA A 143 8.84 -13.11 -13.27
C ALA A 143 10.34 -12.98 -13.53
N GLN A 144 11.13 -12.47 -12.59
CA GLN A 144 12.57 -12.21 -12.76
C GLN A 144 13.44 -12.91 -11.70
N GLY A 145 12.80 -13.49 -10.67
CA GLY A 145 13.48 -14.13 -9.55
C GLY A 145 13.61 -15.66 -9.74
N VAL A 146 12.87 -16.40 -8.91
CA VAL A 146 13.08 -17.84 -8.71
C VAL A 146 13.02 -18.66 -10.00
N ILE A 147 11.97 -18.45 -10.83
CA ILE A 147 11.74 -19.27 -12.04
C ILE A 147 12.82 -19.00 -13.09
N THR A 148 13.20 -17.74 -13.28
CA THR A 148 14.24 -17.38 -14.25
C THR A 148 15.64 -17.73 -13.79
N ILE A 149 15.96 -17.62 -12.48
CA ILE A 149 17.24 -18.09 -11.92
C ILE A 149 17.35 -19.60 -12.08
N PHE A 150 16.28 -20.36 -11.79
CA PHE A 150 16.24 -21.79 -12.00
C PHE A 150 16.49 -22.15 -13.48
N GLY A 151 15.83 -21.45 -14.42
CA GLY A 151 16.04 -21.63 -15.85
C GLY A 151 17.47 -21.35 -16.30
N ASP A 152 18.08 -20.26 -15.81
CA ASP A 152 19.46 -19.91 -16.11
C ASP A 152 20.46 -20.97 -15.59
N LEU A 153 20.23 -21.47 -14.38
CA LEU A 153 21.06 -22.54 -13.82
C LEU A 153 20.97 -23.84 -14.65
N LEU A 154 19.78 -24.19 -15.10
CA LEU A 154 19.59 -25.35 -16.00
C LEU A 154 20.33 -25.16 -17.34
N ILE A 155 20.27 -23.96 -17.92
CA ILE A 155 21.00 -23.64 -19.16
C ILE A 155 22.51 -23.77 -18.91
N VAL A 156 23.04 -23.22 -17.82
CA VAL A 156 24.47 -23.31 -17.47
C VAL A 156 24.90 -24.78 -17.34
N ILE A 157 24.13 -25.59 -16.60
CA ILE A 157 24.41 -27.02 -16.42
C ILE A 157 24.38 -27.75 -17.78
N ALA A 158 23.33 -27.52 -18.59
CA ALA A 158 23.20 -28.15 -19.90
C ALA A 158 24.36 -27.76 -20.85
N VAL A 159 24.74 -26.48 -20.86
CA VAL A 159 25.88 -26.00 -21.65
C VAL A 159 27.17 -26.69 -21.22
N ILE A 160 27.46 -26.76 -19.91
CA ILE A 160 28.65 -27.43 -19.41
C ILE A 160 28.65 -28.92 -19.80
N CYS A 161 27.54 -29.63 -19.64
CA CYS A 161 27.41 -31.04 -20.04
C CYS A 161 27.71 -31.24 -21.53
N VAL A 162 27.09 -30.41 -22.40
CA VAL A 162 27.30 -30.51 -23.86
C VAL A 162 28.73 -30.10 -24.25
N MET A 163 29.32 -29.11 -23.59
CA MET A 163 30.73 -28.73 -23.79
C MET A 163 31.66 -29.89 -23.48
N PHE A 164 31.48 -30.57 -22.33
CA PHE A 164 32.28 -31.75 -21.98
C PHE A 164 32.11 -32.92 -22.97
N TYR A 165 30.87 -33.16 -23.42
CA TYR A 165 30.56 -34.15 -24.45
C TYR A 165 31.24 -33.80 -25.78
N THR A 166 31.32 -32.53 -26.13
CA THR A 166 31.87 -32.05 -27.41
C THR A 166 33.38 -32.08 -27.41
N SER A 167 34.05 -31.56 -26.37
CA SER A 167 35.50 -31.61 -26.16
C SER A 167 35.83 -31.26 -24.72
N TRP A 168 36.36 -32.22 -23.95
CA TRP A 168 36.75 -31.99 -22.56
C TRP A 168 37.93 -31.01 -22.46
N ILE A 169 38.85 -31.01 -23.45
CA ILE A 169 40.03 -30.15 -23.47
C ILE A 169 39.61 -28.67 -23.58
N LEU A 170 38.79 -28.36 -24.59
CA LEU A 170 38.29 -26.99 -24.79
C LEU A 170 37.41 -26.52 -23.62
N THR A 171 36.68 -27.45 -22.98
CA THR A 171 35.84 -27.12 -21.83
C THR A 171 36.70 -26.70 -20.65
N VAL A 172 37.76 -27.45 -20.31
CA VAL A 172 38.66 -27.11 -19.21
C VAL A 172 39.34 -25.77 -19.46
N ILE A 173 39.84 -25.51 -20.68
CA ILE A 173 40.43 -24.22 -21.05
C ILE A 173 39.45 -23.09 -20.84
N SER A 174 38.21 -23.28 -21.28
CA SER A 174 37.15 -22.27 -21.16
C SER A 174 36.76 -22.00 -19.69
N LEU A 175 36.72 -23.05 -18.85
CA LEU A 175 36.35 -22.94 -17.43
C LEU A 175 37.43 -22.30 -16.56
N VAL A 176 38.69 -22.24 -16.99
CA VAL A 176 39.79 -21.60 -16.23
C VAL A 176 39.48 -20.11 -15.96
N THR A 177 38.78 -19.42 -16.84
CA THR A 177 38.43 -18.02 -16.67
C THR A 177 37.13 -17.79 -15.89
N LEU A 178 36.34 -18.83 -15.71
CA LEU A 178 35.05 -18.73 -14.99
C LEU A 178 35.19 -18.28 -13.52
N PRO A 179 36.13 -18.76 -12.72
CA PRO A 179 36.36 -18.26 -11.36
C PRO A 179 36.67 -16.76 -11.32
N LEU A 180 37.46 -16.25 -12.28
CA LEU A 180 37.74 -14.81 -12.41
C LEU A 180 36.47 -13.99 -12.66
N LEU A 181 35.60 -14.49 -13.53
CA LEU A 181 34.31 -13.86 -13.81
C LEU A 181 33.41 -13.85 -12.56
N ILE A 182 33.36 -14.96 -11.81
CA ILE A 182 32.58 -15.05 -10.57
C ILE A 182 33.10 -14.05 -9.52
N ILE A 183 34.43 -13.98 -9.35
CA ILE A 183 35.05 -13.02 -8.41
C ILE A 183 34.73 -11.56 -8.84
N ALA A 184 34.92 -11.23 -10.11
CA ALA A 184 34.61 -9.90 -10.62
C ALA A 184 33.14 -9.52 -10.39
N THR A 185 32.22 -10.47 -10.66
CA THR A 185 30.78 -10.27 -10.44
C THR A 185 30.45 -10.10 -8.95
N TYR A 186 31.08 -10.86 -8.07
CA TYR A 186 30.88 -10.75 -6.63
C TYR A 186 31.36 -9.39 -6.08
N VAL A 187 32.57 -8.97 -6.46
CA VAL A 187 33.13 -7.67 -6.05
C VAL A 187 32.26 -6.52 -6.55
N PHE A 188 31.83 -6.58 -7.82
CA PHE A 188 30.92 -5.61 -8.39
C PHE A 188 29.61 -5.53 -7.61
N LYS A 189 28.96 -6.66 -7.34
CA LYS A 189 27.70 -6.74 -6.58
C LYS A 189 27.80 -6.01 -5.23
N GLU A 190 28.87 -6.28 -4.46
CA GLU A 190 29.04 -5.66 -3.13
C GLU A 190 29.27 -4.15 -3.23
N LYS A 191 30.05 -3.69 -4.19
CA LYS A 191 30.31 -2.25 -4.42
C LYS A 191 29.05 -1.52 -4.88
N VAL A 192 28.35 -2.06 -5.86
CA VAL A 192 27.09 -1.47 -6.36
C VAL A 192 26.03 -1.44 -5.26
N LYS A 193 25.88 -2.50 -4.47
CA LYS A 193 24.93 -2.54 -3.35
C LYS A 193 25.17 -1.39 -2.36
N SER A 194 26.40 -1.13 -1.96
CA SER A 194 26.73 -0.04 -1.04
C SER A 194 26.40 1.33 -1.64
N THR A 195 26.72 1.54 -2.91
CA THR A 195 26.45 2.81 -3.62
C THR A 195 24.94 3.06 -3.78
N PHE A 196 24.17 2.02 -4.13
CA PHE A 196 22.71 2.13 -4.22
C PHE A 196 22.05 2.50 -2.90
N GLN A 197 22.58 2.06 -1.75
CA GLN A 197 22.07 2.48 -0.44
C GLN A 197 22.27 3.98 -0.23
N VAL A 198 23.44 4.53 -0.62
CA VAL A 198 23.70 5.97 -0.57
C VAL A 198 22.76 6.73 -1.50
N VAL A 199 22.60 6.28 -2.75
CA VAL A 199 21.65 6.89 -3.70
C VAL A 199 20.23 6.93 -3.14
N ARG A 200 19.74 5.83 -2.56
CA ARG A 200 18.40 5.79 -1.93
C ARG A 200 18.25 6.76 -0.78
N SER A 201 19.29 6.90 0.06
CA SER A 201 19.30 7.87 1.16
C SER A 201 19.20 9.29 0.62
N GLN A 202 19.95 9.63 -0.44
CA GLN A 202 19.90 10.96 -1.06
C GLN A 202 18.54 11.25 -1.72
N ILE A 203 17.93 10.26 -2.41
CA ILE A 203 16.58 10.39 -2.96
C ILE A 203 15.57 10.66 -1.85
N SER A 204 15.66 9.92 -0.73
CA SER A 204 14.76 10.11 0.41
C SER A 204 14.86 11.52 1.00
N MET A 205 16.09 12.03 1.17
CA MET A 205 16.31 13.41 1.64
C MET A 205 15.77 14.45 0.65
N MET A 206 15.97 14.23 -0.64
CA MET A 206 15.48 15.12 -1.70
C MET A 206 13.94 15.15 -1.73
N ASN A 207 13.29 13.99 -1.65
CA ASN A 207 11.84 13.88 -1.63
C ASN A 207 11.24 14.54 -0.38
N ALA A 208 11.82 14.30 0.80
CA ALA A 208 11.39 14.95 2.05
C ALA A 208 11.50 16.47 1.96
N PHE A 209 12.63 16.97 1.44
CA PHE A 209 12.83 18.41 1.24
C PHE A 209 11.80 19.02 0.28
N LEU A 210 11.59 18.38 -0.89
CA LEU A 210 10.62 18.86 -1.88
C LEU A 210 9.21 18.85 -1.32
N GLN A 211 8.79 17.74 -0.70
CA GLN A 211 7.46 17.64 -0.11
C GLN A 211 7.22 18.73 0.94
N GLU A 212 8.17 18.94 1.85
CA GLU A 212 8.07 19.97 2.88
C GLU A 212 7.98 21.38 2.29
N ARG A 213 8.84 21.71 1.31
CA ARG A 213 8.86 23.05 0.71
C ARG A 213 7.69 23.34 -0.22
N ILE A 214 7.23 22.33 -0.99
CA ILE A 214 6.05 22.49 -1.85
C ILE A 214 4.79 22.65 -1.00
N THR A 215 4.64 21.84 0.06
CA THR A 215 3.50 21.99 0.99
C THR A 215 3.54 23.34 1.70
N GLY A 216 4.72 23.80 2.09
CA GLY A 216 4.93 25.10 2.75
C GLY A 216 5.23 26.26 1.79
N MET A 217 4.84 26.19 0.51
CA MET A 217 5.22 27.18 -0.49
C MET A 217 4.77 28.60 -0.13
N ASN A 218 3.59 28.75 0.46
CA ASN A 218 3.10 30.05 0.94
C ASN A 218 4.08 30.70 1.92
N VAL A 219 4.64 29.90 2.85
CA VAL A 219 5.63 30.40 3.82
C VAL A 219 6.93 30.81 3.10
N VAL A 220 7.40 29.98 2.15
CA VAL A 220 8.61 30.29 1.37
C VAL A 220 8.47 31.61 0.63
N GLN A 221 7.30 31.86 0.02
CA GLN A 221 7.05 33.08 -0.75
C GLN A 221 6.83 34.31 0.15
N ILE A 222 6.02 34.19 1.22
CA ILE A 222 5.75 35.32 2.13
C ILE A 222 7.06 35.84 2.76
N PHE A 223 8.02 34.94 3.04
CA PHE A 223 9.30 35.30 3.62
C PHE A 223 10.43 35.52 2.60
N ASN A 224 10.12 35.58 1.29
CA ASN A 224 11.09 35.75 0.19
C ASN A 224 12.30 34.80 0.32
N ALA A 225 12.02 33.53 0.67
CA ALA A 225 13.05 32.55 0.99
C ALA A 225 13.50 31.71 -0.23
N GLU A 226 12.96 31.95 -1.45
CA GLU A 226 13.15 31.12 -2.64
C GLU A 226 14.63 30.92 -2.99
N LYS A 227 15.43 32.01 -2.91
CA LYS A 227 16.87 31.94 -3.20
C LYS A 227 17.64 31.06 -2.20
N ARG A 228 17.23 31.10 -0.94
CA ARG A 228 17.83 30.29 0.13
C ARG A 228 17.46 28.81 -0.06
N GLU A 229 16.19 28.53 -0.29
CA GLU A 229 15.70 27.16 -0.51
C GLU A 229 16.26 26.55 -1.82
N ALA A 230 16.37 27.34 -2.89
CA ALA A 230 17.01 26.90 -4.14
C ALA A 230 18.51 26.60 -3.94
N ARG A 231 19.20 27.30 -3.05
CA ARG A 231 20.61 26.99 -2.69
C ARG A 231 20.68 25.65 -1.97
N LYS A 232 19.81 25.44 -1.00
CA LYS A 232 19.74 24.21 -0.21
C LYS A 232 19.41 23.00 -1.10
N PHE A 233 18.45 23.15 -1.99
CA PHE A 233 18.12 22.12 -2.97
C PHE A 233 19.31 21.75 -3.87
N ARG A 234 20.08 22.77 -4.33
CA ARG A 234 21.29 22.52 -5.12
C ARG A 234 22.35 21.71 -4.38
N GLU A 235 22.50 21.91 -3.07
CA GLU A 235 23.42 21.11 -2.24
C GLU A 235 22.97 19.64 -2.17
N ILE A 236 21.68 19.40 -1.89
CA ILE A 236 21.09 18.07 -1.86
C ILE A 236 21.23 17.38 -3.22
N ASN A 237 20.90 18.09 -4.30
CA ASN A 237 21.00 17.57 -5.66
C ASN A 237 22.45 17.24 -6.07
N ARG A 238 23.44 18.05 -5.64
CA ARG A 238 24.86 17.73 -5.85
C ARG A 238 25.28 16.45 -5.13
N ALA A 239 24.82 16.24 -3.90
CA ALA A 239 25.10 15.02 -3.13
C ALA A 239 24.46 13.77 -3.82
N TYR A 240 23.22 13.90 -4.29
CA TYR A 240 22.55 12.88 -5.08
C TYR A 240 23.29 12.57 -6.38
N THR A 241 23.66 13.62 -7.16
CA THR A 241 24.41 13.46 -8.42
C THR A 241 25.74 12.74 -8.19
N LYS A 242 26.48 13.12 -7.13
CA LYS A 242 27.74 12.44 -6.78
C LYS A 242 27.52 10.95 -6.49
N ALA A 243 26.53 10.61 -5.68
CA ALA A 243 26.20 9.22 -5.36
C ALA A 243 25.84 8.40 -6.62
N ASN A 244 25.10 9.01 -7.58
CA ASN A 244 24.80 8.37 -8.85
C ASN A 244 26.06 8.17 -9.72
N LEU A 245 26.92 9.19 -9.82
CA LEU A 245 28.18 9.07 -10.54
C LEU A 245 29.08 7.97 -9.99
N ASP A 246 29.14 7.82 -8.66
CA ASP A 246 29.85 6.71 -8.02
C ASP A 246 29.24 5.34 -8.43
N SER A 247 27.92 5.25 -8.56
CA SER A 247 27.26 4.03 -9.07
C SER A 247 27.61 3.79 -10.55
N VAL A 248 27.50 4.80 -11.38
CA VAL A 248 27.84 4.73 -12.82
C VAL A 248 29.31 4.31 -13.01
N PHE A 249 30.22 4.80 -12.16
CA PHE A 249 31.62 4.44 -12.22
C PHE A 249 31.82 2.90 -12.05
N TYR A 250 31.16 2.28 -11.08
CA TYR A 250 31.26 0.83 -10.90
C TYR A 250 30.72 0.05 -12.11
N TYR A 251 29.62 0.50 -12.70
CA TYR A 251 29.13 -0.10 -13.95
C TYR A 251 30.09 0.11 -15.12
N ALA A 252 30.64 1.32 -15.26
CA ALA A 252 31.60 1.67 -16.31
C ALA A 252 32.90 0.85 -16.22
N VAL A 253 33.29 0.41 -15.01
CA VAL A 253 34.45 -0.48 -14.82
C VAL A 253 34.07 -1.95 -15.02
N PHE A 254 32.90 -2.37 -14.52
CA PHE A 254 32.49 -3.78 -14.53
C PHE A 254 32.33 -4.35 -15.94
N PHE A 255 31.62 -3.65 -16.82
CA PHE A 255 31.36 -4.16 -18.17
C PHE A 255 32.64 -4.37 -18.99
N PRO A 256 33.61 -3.44 -19.05
CA PRO A 256 34.88 -3.68 -19.69
C PRO A 256 35.72 -4.80 -19.05
N VAL A 257 35.69 -4.94 -17.72
CA VAL A 257 36.40 -6.04 -17.03
C VAL A 257 35.82 -7.39 -17.43
N VAL A 258 34.48 -7.52 -17.45
CA VAL A 258 33.81 -8.74 -17.89
C VAL A 258 34.12 -9.03 -19.36
N GLU A 259 34.12 -8.01 -20.23
CA GLU A 259 34.46 -8.14 -21.64
C GLU A 259 35.91 -8.61 -21.82
N LEU A 260 36.86 -8.03 -21.07
CA LEU A 260 38.27 -8.48 -21.06
C LEU A 260 38.39 -9.95 -20.64
N ILE A 261 37.72 -10.37 -19.56
CA ILE A 261 37.75 -11.78 -19.10
C ILE A 261 37.17 -12.69 -20.19
N THR A 262 36.07 -12.29 -20.81
CA THR A 262 35.42 -13.05 -21.90
C THR A 262 36.33 -13.15 -23.11
N THR A 263 36.97 -12.05 -23.53
CA THR A 263 37.88 -11.99 -24.67
C THR A 263 39.15 -12.79 -24.39
N ILE A 264 39.70 -12.73 -23.16
CA ILE A 264 40.85 -13.56 -22.75
C ILE A 264 40.48 -15.04 -22.80
N SER A 265 39.27 -15.41 -22.32
CA SER A 265 38.78 -16.79 -22.42
C SER A 265 38.71 -17.25 -23.87
N LEU A 266 38.18 -16.41 -24.75
CA LEU A 266 38.10 -16.70 -26.18
C LEU A 266 39.48 -16.82 -26.82
N ALA A 267 40.40 -15.91 -26.51
CA ALA A 267 41.76 -15.93 -27.03
C ALA A 267 42.54 -17.18 -26.58
N LEU A 268 42.43 -17.53 -25.29
CA LEU A 268 43.05 -18.75 -24.77
C LEU A 268 42.44 -20.01 -25.39
N MET A 269 41.12 -20.03 -25.57
CA MET A 269 40.41 -21.14 -26.21
C MET A 269 40.84 -21.29 -27.66
N ILE A 270 40.95 -20.22 -28.44
CA ILE A 270 41.43 -20.24 -29.84
C ILE A 270 42.90 -20.68 -29.86
N TRP A 271 43.79 -20.08 -29.07
CA TRP A 271 45.23 -20.37 -29.09
C TRP A 271 45.52 -21.80 -28.70
N LEU A 272 45.11 -22.23 -27.52
CA LEU A 272 45.35 -23.60 -27.03
C LEU A 272 44.53 -24.64 -27.79
N GLY A 273 43.31 -24.27 -28.22
CA GLY A 273 42.42 -25.13 -29.02
C GLY A 273 42.96 -25.35 -30.43
N SER A 274 43.54 -24.36 -31.07
CA SER A 274 44.19 -24.52 -32.38
C SER A 274 45.44 -25.42 -32.26
N ARG A 275 46.19 -25.30 -31.16
CA ARG A 275 47.31 -26.21 -30.89
C ARG A 275 46.84 -27.64 -30.70
N ALA A 276 45.72 -27.86 -29.98
CA ALA A 276 45.11 -29.16 -29.81
C ALA A 276 44.53 -29.73 -31.12
N TYR A 277 44.01 -28.86 -31.99
CA TYR A 277 43.55 -29.24 -33.31
C TYR A 277 44.71 -29.74 -34.19
N LEU A 278 45.83 -29.02 -34.24
CA LEU A 278 47.05 -29.45 -34.99
C LEU A 278 47.64 -30.78 -34.48
N GLN A 279 47.24 -31.22 -33.29
CA GLN A 279 47.65 -32.52 -32.69
C GLN A 279 46.53 -33.58 -32.79
N ASP A 280 45.47 -33.32 -33.59
CA ASP A 280 44.30 -34.19 -33.78
C ASP A 280 43.50 -34.54 -32.51
N TYR A 281 43.66 -33.77 -31.41
CA TYR A 281 42.89 -33.96 -30.18
C TYR A 281 41.50 -33.31 -30.23
N VAL A 282 41.29 -32.37 -31.11
CA VAL A 282 40.04 -31.57 -31.19
C VAL A 282 39.66 -31.39 -32.64
N SER A 283 38.34 -31.47 -33.01
CA SER A 283 37.86 -31.18 -34.37
C SER A 283 37.80 -29.69 -34.65
N PHE A 284 37.91 -29.30 -35.92
CA PHE A 284 37.78 -27.91 -36.35
C PHE A 284 36.41 -27.35 -36.08
N GLY A 285 35.34 -28.14 -36.27
CA GLY A 285 33.99 -27.75 -35.93
C GLY A 285 33.77 -27.48 -34.45
N SER A 286 34.47 -28.23 -33.54
CA SER A 286 34.48 -27.93 -32.13
C SER A 286 35.10 -26.56 -31.84
N LEU A 287 36.22 -26.23 -32.48
CA LEU A 287 36.87 -24.93 -32.34
C LEU A 287 35.93 -23.76 -32.74
N VAL A 288 35.15 -23.95 -33.81
CA VAL A 288 34.16 -22.95 -34.31
C VAL A 288 32.93 -22.84 -33.40
N ALA A 289 32.49 -23.95 -32.77
CA ALA A 289 31.28 -23.98 -31.94
C ALA A 289 31.52 -23.44 -30.52
N PHE A 290 32.73 -23.58 -29.96
CA PHE A 290 33.04 -23.20 -28.58
C PHE A 290 32.81 -21.70 -28.25
N PRO A 291 33.11 -20.73 -29.12
CA PRO A 291 32.73 -19.33 -28.89
C PRO A 291 31.22 -19.14 -28.62
N LEU A 292 30.37 -19.91 -29.29
CA LEU A 292 28.92 -19.87 -29.08
C LEU A 292 28.53 -20.45 -27.73
N PHE A 293 29.17 -21.55 -27.29
CA PHE A 293 28.98 -22.11 -25.96
C PHE A 293 29.45 -21.16 -24.87
N LEU A 294 30.59 -20.47 -25.04
CA LEU A 294 31.10 -19.47 -24.10
C LEU A 294 30.11 -18.33 -23.88
N ASN A 295 29.49 -17.83 -24.95
CA ASN A 295 28.45 -16.81 -24.84
C ASN A 295 27.23 -17.31 -24.03
N LEU A 296 26.77 -18.55 -24.29
CA LEU A 296 25.67 -19.16 -23.55
C LEU A 296 26.01 -19.40 -22.08
N LEU A 297 27.27 -19.71 -21.74
CA LEU A 297 27.75 -19.95 -20.40
C LEU A 297 27.88 -18.65 -19.58
N PHE A 298 28.49 -17.61 -20.18
CA PHE A 298 28.82 -16.39 -19.44
C PHE A 298 27.64 -15.43 -19.27
N ARG A 299 26.67 -15.44 -20.19
CA ARG A 299 25.53 -14.54 -20.15
C ARG A 299 24.69 -14.69 -18.86
N PRO A 300 24.25 -15.90 -18.41
CA PRO A 300 23.54 -16.06 -17.17
C PRO A 300 24.34 -15.62 -15.94
N VAL A 301 25.64 -15.92 -15.92
CA VAL A 301 26.54 -15.55 -14.80
C VAL A 301 26.60 -14.04 -14.61
N ARG A 302 26.69 -13.27 -15.71
CA ARG A 302 26.67 -11.80 -15.69
C ARG A 302 25.37 -11.25 -15.09
N MET A 303 24.22 -11.85 -15.42
CA MET A 303 22.90 -11.37 -14.99
C MET A 303 22.49 -11.88 -13.60
N LEU A 304 23.17 -12.90 -13.06
CA LEU A 304 22.78 -13.55 -11.81
C LEU A 304 22.75 -12.58 -10.63
N ALA A 305 23.69 -11.65 -10.56
CA ALA A 305 23.77 -10.65 -9.49
C ALA A 305 22.53 -9.74 -9.46
N ASP A 306 22.09 -9.25 -10.62
CA ASP A 306 20.94 -8.38 -10.72
C ASP A 306 19.63 -9.13 -10.43
N LYS A 307 19.51 -10.38 -10.92
CA LYS A 307 18.35 -11.23 -10.62
C LYS A 307 18.24 -11.56 -9.13
N PHE A 308 19.38 -11.83 -8.48
CA PHE A 308 19.40 -12.08 -7.04
C PHE A 308 19.01 -10.84 -6.24
N ASN A 309 19.48 -9.65 -6.63
CA ASN A 309 19.07 -8.38 -6.02
C ASN A 309 17.57 -8.13 -6.20
N THR A 310 17.03 -8.36 -7.39
CA THR A 310 15.59 -8.24 -7.67
C THR A 310 14.76 -9.20 -6.82
N LEU A 311 15.21 -10.45 -6.69
CA LEU A 311 14.59 -11.44 -5.81
C LEU A 311 14.59 -10.97 -4.35
N GLN A 312 15.71 -10.46 -3.85
CA GLN A 312 15.84 -9.99 -2.48
C GLN A 312 14.92 -8.78 -2.22
N MET A 313 14.84 -7.83 -3.17
CA MET A 313 13.92 -6.69 -3.06
C MET A 313 12.45 -7.13 -3.03
N GLY A 314 12.09 -8.10 -3.85
CA GLY A 314 10.74 -8.67 -3.86
C GLY A 314 10.40 -9.38 -2.56
N LEU A 315 11.36 -10.09 -1.94
CA LEU A 315 11.16 -10.72 -0.63
C LEU A 315 10.97 -9.69 0.49
N VAL A 316 11.75 -8.62 0.52
CA VAL A 316 11.57 -7.53 1.51
C VAL A 316 10.19 -6.86 1.35
N ALA A 317 9.74 -6.68 0.12
CA ALA A 317 8.39 -6.18 -0.13
C ALA A 317 7.31 -7.17 0.34
N ALA A 318 7.52 -8.48 0.09
CA ALA A 318 6.62 -9.53 0.55
C ALA A 318 6.53 -9.59 2.09
N GLU A 319 7.63 -9.42 2.81
CA GLU A 319 7.65 -9.36 4.27
C GLU A 319 6.71 -8.27 4.79
N ARG A 320 6.77 -7.06 4.22
CA ARG A 320 5.89 -5.93 4.59
C ARG A 320 4.42 -6.20 4.29
N VAL A 321 4.12 -6.84 3.15
CA VAL A 321 2.75 -7.20 2.78
C VAL A 321 2.20 -8.28 3.72
N PHE A 322 3.00 -9.29 4.05
CA PHE A 322 2.60 -10.32 5.00
C PHE A 322 2.47 -9.79 6.43
N GLU A 323 3.27 -8.81 6.83
CA GLU A 323 3.11 -8.13 8.12
C GLU A 323 1.71 -7.50 8.26
N VAL A 324 1.19 -6.92 7.17
CA VAL A 324 -0.20 -6.41 7.14
C VAL A 324 -1.19 -7.56 7.23
N LEU A 325 -1.03 -8.62 6.44
CA LEU A 325 -1.95 -9.77 6.43
C LEU A 325 -1.94 -10.57 7.74
N ASP A 326 -0.84 -10.55 8.48
CA ASP A 326 -0.68 -11.22 9.77
C ASP A 326 -1.21 -10.39 10.94
N ASN A 327 -1.51 -9.11 10.70
CA ASN A 327 -2.12 -8.25 11.70
C ASN A 327 -3.56 -8.70 11.95
N LYS A 328 -3.79 -9.36 13.08
CA LYS A 328 -5.10 -9.88 13.49
C LYS A 328 -5.96 -8.86 14.26
N SER A 329 -5.55 -7.58 14.27
CA SER A 329 -6.30 -6.54 14.97
C SER A 329 -7.58 -6.14 14.22
N SER A 330 -8.45 -7.10 13.95
CA SER A 330 -9.82 -6.84 13.49
C SER A 330 -10.74 -6.60 14.70
N ILE A 331 -11.81 -5.86 14.49
CA ILE A 331 -12.87 -5.75 15.51
C ILE A 331 -13.53 -7.13 15.61
N GLU A 332 -13.54 -7.68 16.83
CA GLU A 332 -14.21 -8.96 17.07
C GLU A 332 -15.73 -8.78 16.87
N ASN A 333 -16.25 -9.29 15.77
CA ASN A 333 -17.70 -9.34 15.52
C ASN A 333 -18.25 -10.69 16.02
N LYS A 334 -18.24 -10.86 17.35
CA LYS A 334 -18.77 -12.07 18.01
C LYS A 334 -20.25 -11.93 18.39
N GLY A 335 -20.82 -10.75 18.21
CA GLY A 335 -22.24 -10.52 18.50
C GLY A 335 -23.13 -11.33 17.56
N THR A 336 -24.21 -11.85 18.10
CA THR A 336 -25.19 -12.67 17.37
C THR A 336 -26.56 -11.99 17.25
N ILE A 337 -26.78 -10.94 18.04
CA ILE A 337 -28.05 -10.21 18.08
C ILE A 337 -28.05 -9.20 16.92
N VAL A 338 -29.10 -9.24 16.12
CA VAL A 338 -29.34 -8.21 15.10
C VAL A 338 -30.11 -7.06 15.74
N ALA A 339 -29.58 -5.87 15.67
CA ALA A 339 -30.26 -4.65 16.17
C ALA A 339 -31.43 -4.34 15.23
N GLN A 340 -32.65 -4.69 15.65
CA GLN A 340 -33.89 -4.37 14.96
C GLN A 340 -34.73 -3.47 15.87
N ASP A 341 -35.40 -2.48 15.28
CA ASP A 341 -36.31 -1.55 15.96
C ASP A 341 -35.69 -0.88 17.21
N ILE A 342 -34.44 -0.44 17.08
CA ILE A 342 -33.71 0.27 18.13
C ILE A 342 -34.46 1.57 18.47
N LYS A 343 -34.83 1.72 19.76
CA LYS A 343 -35.47 2.93 20.29
C LYS A 343 -34.47 4.04 20.58
N GLY A 344 -33.20 3.67 20.78
CA GLY A 344 -32.10 4.60 20.96
C GLY A 344 -31.75 4.91 22.42
N LYS A 345 -32.09 4.06 23.39
CA LYS A 345 -31.55 4.18 24.75
C LYS A 345 -30.09 3.81 24.79
N VAL A 346 -29.23 4.71 25.29
CA VAL A 346 -27.79 4.46 25.46
C VAL A 346 -27.41 4.55 26.91
N GLU A 347 -26.74 3.53 27.44
CA GLU A 347 -26.29 3.48 28.83
C GLU A 347 -24.78 3.18 28.88
N PHE A 348 -24.04 4.03 29.56
CA PHE A 348 -22.65 3.80 29.94
C PHE A 348 -22.66 3.44 31.44
N ASP A 349 -22.04 2.32 31.78
CA ASP A 349 -22.03 1.76 33.13
C ASP A 349 -20.57 1.50 33.53
N ASP A 350 -20.02 2.39 34.36
CA ASP A 350 -18.65 2.36 34.88
C ASP A 350 -17.55 2.18 33.81
N VAL A 351 -17.67 2.91 32.70
CA VAL A 351 -16.82 2.75 31.53
C VAL A 351 -15.49 3.45 31.72
N SER A 352 -14.38 2.69 31.58
CA SER A 352 -13.04 3.23 31.52
C SER A 352 -12.35 2.82 30.23
N PHE A 353 -11.59 3.75 29.64
CA PHE A 353 -10.97 3.54 28.33
C PHE A 353 -9.59 4.21 28.20
N SER A 354 -8.66 3.50 27.55
CA SER A 354 -7.33 3.96 27.14
C SER A 354 -7.00 3.55 25.70
N TYR A 355 -6.32 4.41 24.95
CA TYR A 355 -5.82 4.10 23.59
C TYR A 355 -4.53 3.26 23.60
N ASP A 356 -3.71 3.40 24.65
CA ASP A 356 -2.38 2.80 24.78
C ASP A 356 -2.26 1.75 25.87
N ASP A 357 -3.36 1.46 26.59
CA ASP A 357 -3.47 0.55 27.72
C ASP A 357 -2.74 1.04 29.00
N GLU A 358 -2.11 2.23 28.98
CA GLU A 358 -1.38 2.81 30.11
C GLU A 358 -2.10 4.05 30.66
N ASN A 359 -2.53 4.96 29.78
CA ASN A 359 -3.12 6.24 30.16
C ASN A 359 -4.63 6.25 29.91
N PHE A 360 -5.42 6.23 30.98
CA PHE A 360 -6.86 6.29 30.85
C PHE A 360 -7.33 7.67 30.40
N VAL A 361 -8.10 7.68 29.32
CA VAL A 361 -8.74 8.88 28.73
C VAL A 361 -10.14 9.07 29.30
N LEU A 362 -10.81 7.97 29.65
CA LEU A 362 -12.08 7.97 30.37
C LEU A 362 -11.94 7.12 31.62
N ASN A 363 -12.46 7.64 32.76
CA ASN A 363 -12.38 6.99 34.07
C ASN A 363 -13.80 6.85 34.65
N ASN A 364 -14.28 5.61 34.76
CA ASN A 364 -15.54 5.27 35.44
C ASN A 364 -16.74 6.13 35.00
N VAL A 365 -16.87 6.34 33.68
CA VAL A 365 -17.90 7.19 33.09
C VAL A 365 -19.25 6.43 33.11
N SER A 366 -20.26 7.01 33.77
CA SER A 366 -21.61 6.47 33.83
C SER A 366 -22.64 7.54 33.52
N PHE A 367 -23.48 7.29 32.51
CA PHE A 367 -24.62 8.13 32.16
C PHE A 367 -25.67 7.33 31.38
N THR A 368 -26.88 7.88 31.30
CA THR A 368 -27.97 7.31 30.52
C THR A 368 -28.53 8.39 29.59
N LEU A 369 -28.73 8.06 28.31
CA LEU A 369 -29.48 8.81 27.34
C LEU A 369 -30.78 8.05 27.05
N ASN A 370 -31.93 8.65 27.31
CA ASN A 370 -33.22 8.02 27.03
C ASN A 370 -33.63 8.16 25.54
N PRO A 371 -34.55 7.31 25.06
CA PRO A 371 -35.06 7.42 23.69
C PRO A 371 -35.63 8.81 23.38
N GLY A 372 -35.15 9.42 22.30
CA GLY A 372 -35.58 10.75 21.85
C GLY A 372 -35.01 11.91 22.65
N GLU A 373 -34.13 11.68 23.63
CA GLU A 373 -33.44 12.70 24.42
C GLU A 373 -32.20 13.22 23.71
N THR A 374 -31.84 14.47 24.00
CA THR A 374 -30.61 15.12 23.50
C THR A 374 -29.63 15.35 24.64
N LEU A 375 -28.38 14.87 24.46
CA LEU A 375 -27.29 15.06 25.40
C LEU A 375 -26.16 15.87 24.75
N ALA A 376 -25.88 17.06 25.30
CA ALA A 376 -24.68 17.81 24.93
C ALA A 376 -23.50 17.37 25.77
N ILE A 377 -22.34 17.14 25.15
CA ILE A 377 -21.08 16.87 25.83
C ILE A 377 -20.16 18.08 25.66
N VAL A 378 -19.82 18.71 26.78
CA VAL A 378 -18.96 19.89 26.84
C VAL A 378 -17.72 19.63 27.67
N GLY A 379 -16.64 20.38 27.46
CA GLY A 379 -15.39 20.26 28.19
C GLY A 379 -14.18 20.74 27.39
N SER A 380 -13.04 20.90 28.05
CA SER A 380 -11.80 21.33 27.43
C SER A 380 -11.31 20.35 26.35
N THR A 381 -10.44 20.82 25.44
CA THR A 381 -9.76 19.94 24.46
C THR A 381 -8.99 18.84 25.20
N GLY A 382 -9.16 17.59 24.77
CA GLY A 382 -8.54 16.43 25.43
C GLY A 382 -9.30 15.89 26.65
N SER A 383 -10.51 16.41 26.98
CA SER A 383 -11.31 15.89 28.11
C SER A 383 -11.92 14.49 27.88
N GLY A 384 -11.92 13.97 26.64
CA GLY A 384 -12.46 12.64 26.32
C GLY A 384 -13.76 12.65 25.48
N LYS A 385 -14.26 13.82 25.03
CA LYS A 385 -15.52 13.94 24.26
C LYS A 385 -15.60 13.03 23.04
N SER A 386 -14.63 13.16 22.12
CA SER A 386 -14.58 12.33 20.89
C SER A 386 -14.33 10.85 21.21
N THR A 387 -13.74 10.55 22.37
CA THR A 387 -13.53 9.17 22.82
C THR A 387 -14.86 8.47 23.12
N ILE A 388 -15.81 9.13 23.77
CA ILE A 388 -17.15 8.59 24.03
C ILE A 388 -17.83 8.15 22.74
N ILE A 389 -17.76 9.00 21.71
CA ILE A 389 -18.33 8.71 20.38
C ILE A 389 -17.65 7.50 19.73
N ASN A 390 -16.33 7.44 19.80
CA ASN A 390 -15.55 6.37 19.18
C ASN A 390 -15.83 4.99 19.80
N ILE A 391 -15.99 4.94 21.13
CA ILE A 391 -16.31 3.67 21.82
C ILE A 391 -17.77 3.26 21.68
N LEU A 392 -18.72 4.21 21.59
CA LEU A 392 -20.12 3.92 21.30
C LEU A 392 -20.29 3.25 19.92
N ASN A 393 -19.56 3.74 18.90
CA ASN A 393 -19.53 3.15 17.55
C ASN A 393 -18.67 1.85 17.48
N ARG A 394 -18.11 1.42 18.60
CA ARG A 394 -17.17 0.28 18.64
C ARG A 394 -16.05 0.38 17.62
N PHE A 395 -15.47 1.57 17.44
CA PHE A 395 -14.20 1.71 16.73
C PHE A 395 -13.03 1.22 17.60
N TYR A 396 -13.21 1.28 18.92
CA TYR A 396 -12.31 0.77 19.94
C TYR A 396 -13.10 -0.04 20.98
N GLU A 397 -12.46 -1.02 21.60
CA GLU A 397 -13.02 -1.80 22.70
C GLU A 397 -12.63 -1.19 24.04
N ILE A 398 -13.57 -1.12 24.98
CA ILE A 398 -13.37 -0.61 26.34
C ILE A 398 -12.59 -1.61 27.19
N GLN A 399 -11.80 -1.12 28.16
CA GLN A 399 -11.07 -1.95 29.11
C GLN A 399 -11.93 -2.41 30.28
N SER A 400 -12.82 -1.55 30.81
CA SER A 400 -13.74 -1.94 31.90
C SER A 400 -15.09 -1.26 31.71
N GLY A 401 -16.09 -1.76 32.45
CA GLY A 401 -17.48 -1.31 32.39
C GLY A 401 -18.27 -1.94 31.25
N MET A 402 -19.43 -1.33 30.94
CA MET A 402 -20.34 -1.83 29.91
C MET A 402 -21.03 -0.67 29.18
N ILE A 403 -21.20 -0.81 27.88
CA ILE A 403 -22.03 0.08 27.05
C ILE A 403 -23.22 -0.71 26.57
N LYS A 404 -24.43 -0.23 26.86
CA LYS A 404 -25.68 -0.87 26.45
C LYS A 404 -26.44 0.01 25.49
N VAL A 405 -27.07 -0.59 24.48
CA VAL A 405 -28.03 0.03 23.58
C VAL A 405 -29.35 -0.73 23.76
N ASP A 406 -30.42 -0.02 24.14
CA ASP A 406 -31.72 -0.58 24.48
C ASP A 406 -31.65 -1.74 25.50
N GLY A 407 -30.73 -1.62 26.50
CA GLY A 407 -30.54 -2.61 27.58
C GLY A 407 -29.68 -3.80 27.18
N VAL A 408 -29.29 -3.96 25.94
CA VAL A 408 -28.39 -5.03 25.44
C VAL A 408 -26.97 -4.51 25.32
N ASN A 409 -25.98 -5.30 25.76
CA ASN A 409 -24.58 -4.92 25.62
C ASN A 409 -24.21 -4.71 24.15
N ALA A 410 -23.59 -3.60 23.83
CA ALA A 410 -23.17 -3.26 22.47
C ALA A 410 -22.25 -4.33 21.82
N LYS A 411 -21.56 -5.15 22.63
CA LYS A 411 -20.71 -6.28 22.16
C LYS A 411 -21.52 -7.46 21.64
N ASP A 412 -22.76 -7.61 22.11
CA ASP A 412 -23.64 -8.75 21.77
C ASP A 412 -24.37 -8.54 20.45
N TYR A 413 -24.45 -7.30 19.98
CA TYR A 413 -24.95 -6.97 18.65
C TYR A 413 -23.95 -7.31 17.55
N THR A 414 -24.46 -7.74 16.37
CA THR A 414 -23.63 -7.75 15.16
C THR A 414 -23.19 -6.33 14.84
N LEU A 415 -21.93 -6.18 14.46
CA LEU A 415 -21.33 -4.85 14.28
C LEU A 415 -22.05 -4.01 13.20
N ASP A 416 -22.45 -4.69 12.10
CA ASP A 416 -23.16 -4.05 11.00
C ASP A 416 -24.52 -3.52 11.44
N SER A 417 -25.31 -4.30 12.17
CA SER A 417 -26.63 -3.87 12.65
C SER A 417 -26.55 -2.74 13.67
N LEU A 418 -25.57 -2.78 14.58
CA LEU A 418 -25.33 -1.70 15.53
C LEU A 418 -24.96 -0.40 14.81
N ARG A 419 -24.05 -0.45 13.86
CA ARG A 419 -23.60 0.74 13.11
C ARG A 419 -24.68 1.30 12.18
N ASN A 420 -25.57 0.46 11.68
CA ASN A 420 -26.74 0.94 10.92
C ASN A 420 -27.73 1.71 11.77
N SER A 421 -27.78 1.47 13.10
CA SER A 421 -28.65 2.21 14.02
C SER A 421 -28.04 3.52 14.51
N VAL A 422 -26.75 3.77 14.24
CA VAL A 422 -26.02 4.95 14.70
C VAL A 422 -25.45 5.70 13.50
N SER A 423 -25.82 6.97 13.31
CA SER A 423 -25.14 7.83 12.34
C SER A 423 -24.30 8.88 13.04
N MET A 424 -23.20 9.23 12.40
CA MET A 424 -22.28 10.23 12.91
C MET A 424 -21.98 11.30 11.86
N VAL A 425 -22.11 12.55 12.24
CA VAL A 425 -21.62 13.70 11.49
C VAL A 425 -20.32 14.18 12.14
N LEU A 426 -19.24 14.09 11.39
CA LEU A 426 -17.91 14.48 11.86
C LEU A 426 -17.68 15.99 11.70
N GLN A 427 -16.84 16.54 12.56
CA GLN A 427 -16.35 17.92 12.48
C GLN A 427 -15.71 18.21 11.11
N ASP A 428 -14.77 17.36 10.68
CA ASP A 428 -14.15 17.41 9.36
C ASP A 428 -14.91 16.48 8.40
N VAL A 429 -15.79 17.07 7.59
CA VAL A 429 -16.59 16.32 6.63
C VAL A 429 -15.73 15.79 5.49
N PHE A 430 -15.67 14.47 5.37
CA PHE A 430 -14.99 13.80 4.27
C PHE A 430 -15.97 13.47 3.13
N LEU A 431 -15.66 13.98 1.93
CA LEU A 431 -16.39 13.64 0.70
C LEU A 431 -15.46 12.89 -0.25
N PHE A 432 -15.99 11.80 -0.81
CA PHE A 432 -15.29 11.01 -1.83
C PHE A 432 -15.39 11.68 -3.20
N ASN A 433 -14.42 11.41 -4.05
CA ASN A 433 -14.54 11.75 -5.47
C ASN A 433 -15.72 10.98 -6.09
N GLY A 434 -16.67 11.73 -6.69
CA GLY A 434 -17.91 11.17 -7.23
C GLY A 434 -18.99 12.24 -7.33
N THR A 435 -20.25 11.84 -7.46
CA THR A 435 -21.37 12.79 -7.49
C THR A 435 -21.83 13.18 -6.07
N VAL A 436 -22.59 14.27 -5.93
CA VAL A 436 -23.27 14.62 -4.68
C VAL A 436 -24.16 13.45 -4.24
N LEU A 437 -24.94 12.87 -5.17
CA LEU A 437 -25.78 11.71 -4.90
C LEU A 437 -24.96 10.54 -4.33
N ASN A 438 -23.81 10.19 -4.96
CA ASN A 438 -22.95 9.12 -4.49
C ASN A 438 -22.36 9.40 -3.11
N ASN A 439 -22.11 10.65 -2.77
CA ASN A 439 -21.62 11.04 -1.45
C ASN A 439 -22.71 10.97 -0.37
N ILE A 440 -23.96 11.21 -0.72
CA ILE A 440 -25.09 11.08 0.21
C ILE A 440 -25.44 9.61 0.44
N THR A 441 -25.56 8.82 -0.62
CA THR A 441 -25.96 7.40 -0.54
C THR A 441 -24.81 6.47 -0.15
N LEU A 442 -23.55 6.93 -0.21
CA LEU A 442 -22.35 6.08 -0.11
C LEU A 442 -22.35 4.92 -1.12
N ARG A 443 -23.05 5.11 -2.25
CA ARG A 443 -23.26 4.12 -3.32
C ARG A 443 -24.13 2.94 -2.91
N ASP A 444 -24.96 3.09 -1.89
CA ASP A 444 -25.98 2.11 -1.53
C ASP A 444 -27.14 2.21 -2.52
N GLU A 445 -27.31 1.17 -3.33
CA GLU A 445 -28.35 1.10 -4.37
C GLU A 445 -29.76 0.98 -3.80
N SER A 446 -29.91 0.63 -2.53
CA SER A 446 -31.22 0.59 -1.85
C SER A 446 -31.79 1.98 -1.57
N ILE A 447 -30.95 3.03 -1.58
CA ILE A 447 -31.32 4.41 -1.34
C ILE A 447 -31.70 5.10 -2.65
N THR A 448 -32.98 5.31 -2.87
CA THR A 448 -33.47 5.95 -4.10
C THR A 448 -33.17 7.45 -4.14
N ARG A 449 -33.04 8.00 -5.35
CA ARG A 449 -32.85 9.44 -5.58
C ARG A 449 -33.97 10.27 -4.95
N ASP A 450 -35.22 9.81 -5.00
CA ASP A 450 -36.37 10.50 -4.42
C ASP A 450 -36.24 10.59 -2.89
N LYS A 451 -35.75 9.55 -2.22
CA LYS A 451 -35.47 9.57 -0.78
C LYS A 451 -34.41 10.63 -0.45
N VAL A 452 -33.35 10.74 -1.26
CA VAL A 452 -32.31 11.75 -1.11
C VAL A 452 -32.87 13.16 -1.29
N ILE A 453 -33.69 13.39 -2.33
CA ILE A 453 -34.33 14.70 -2.57
C ILE A 453 -35.25 15.08 -1.42
N ALA A 454 -36.04 14.14 -0.91
CA ALA A 454 -36.94 14.38 0.24
C ALA A 454 -36.15 14.77 1.50
N ALA A 455 -35.08 14.03 1.82
CA ALA A 455 -34.19 14.34 2.92
C ALA A 455 -33.49 15.71 2.75
N SER A 456 -33.03 16.02 1.54
CA SER A 456 -32.41 17.33 1.24
C SER A 456 -33.38 18.50 1.43
N LYS A 457 -34.63 18.34 1.02
CA LYS A 457 -35.71 19.35 1.23
C LYS A 457 -36.01 19.53 2.71
N GLN A 458 -36.04 18.45 3.46
CA GLN A 458 -36.31 18.50 4.91
C GLN A 458 -35.28 19.33 5.66
N ILE A 459 -33.98 19.22 5.30
CA ILE A 459 -32.87 19.94 5.95
C ILE A 459 -32.68 21.35 5.35
N GLY A 460 -33.22 21.63 4.18
CA GLY A 460 -32.97 22.88 3.45
C GLY A 460 -31.78 22.85 2.51
N ALA A 461 -31.14 21.68 2.34
CA ALA A 461 -29.98 21.50 1.47
C ALA A 461 -30.35 21.43 -0.03
N HIS A 462 -31.59 21.15 -0.37
CA HIS A 462 -32.04 20.97 -1.75
C HIS A 462 -31.77 22.20 -2.63
N VAL A 463 -31.99 23.40 -2.10
CA VAL A 463 -31.84 24.66 -2.85
C VAL A 463 -30.40 24.85 -3.34
N PHE A 464 -29.43 24.66 -2.49
CA PHE A 464 -28.03 24.80 -2.91
C PHE A 464 -27.59 23.66 -3.85
N ILE A 465 -28.07 22.42 -3.63
CA ILE A 465 -27.69 21.28 -4.48
C ILE A 465 -28.24 21.51 -5.91
N GLU A 466 -29.48 21.94 -6.06
CA GLU A 466 -30.07 22.26 -7.37
C GLU A 466 -29.39 23.45 -8.06
N ALA A 467 -28.82 24.38 -7.30
CA ALA A 467 -28.06 25.51 -7.84
C ALA A 467 -26.65 25.10 -8.35
N LEU A 468 -26.15 23.89 -8.02
CA LEU A 468 -24.90 23.38 -8.58
C LEU A 468 -25.10 22.99 -10.07
N PRO A 469 -24.07 23.14 -10.91
CA PRO A 469 -24.09 22.55 -12.25
C PRO A 469 -24.41 21.05 -12.15
N ASP A 470 -25.42 20.57 -12.89
CA ASP A 470 -25.91 19.18 -12.86
C ASP A 470 -26.56 18.73 -11.52
N GLY A 471 -26.82 19.62 -10.56
CA GLY A 471 -27.56 19.36 -9.33
C GLY A 471 -26.95 18.19 -8.51
N TYR A 472 -27.74 17.14 -8.25
CA TYR A 472 -27.31 15.95 -7.52
C TYR A 472 -26.20 15.13 -8.23
N ASP A 473 -26.05 15.32 -9.55
CA ASP A 473 -25.01 14.66 -10.35
C ASP A 473 -23.72 15.49 -10.45
N PHE A 474 -23.67 16.67 -9.77
CA PHE A 474 -22.48 17.49 -9.67
C PHE A 474 -21.28 16.69 -9.15
N LYS A 475 -20.17 16.78 -9.87
CA LYS A 475 -18.93 16.06 -9.54
C LYS A 475 -18.17 16.76 -8.42
N VAL A 476 -18.15 16.10 -7.28
CA VAL A 476 -17.35 16.47 -6.11
C VAL A 476 -15.92 16.00 -6.32
N THR A 477 -14.96 16.90 -6.15
CA THR A 477 -13.52 16.57 -6.22
C THR A 477 -13.04 15.96 -4.90
N GLU A 478 -11.78 15.52 -4.87
CA GLU A 478 -11.18 14.93 -3.68
C GLU A 478 -11.39 15.82 -2.43
N ARG A 479 -11.92 15.21 -1.36
CA ARG A 479 -12.29 15.88 -0.10
C ARG A 479 -13.30 17.03 -0.25
N GLY A 480 -13.98 17.14 -1.38
CA GLY A 480 -14.95 18.21 -1.62
C GLY A 480 -14.33 19.60 -1.74
N SER A 481 -13.09 19.69 -2.27
CA SER A 481 -12.34 20.96 -2.36
C SER A 481 -13.00 22.01 -3.26
N ASN A 482 -13.96 21.61 -4.10
CA ASN A 482 -14.78 22.49 -4.94
C ASN A 482 -16.12 22.90 -4.31
N LEU A 483 -16.32 22.62 -3.01
CA LEU A 483 -17.49 23.01 -2.23
C LEU A 483 -17.06 23.83 -1.01
N SER A 484 -17.91 24.77 -0.56
CA SER A 484 -17.69 25.50 0.69
C SER A 484 -17.76 24.56 1.91
N VAL A 485 -17.24 24.99 3.05
CA VAL A 485 -17.28 24.20 4.31
C VAL A 485 -18.73 23.90 4.68
N GLY A 486 -19.62 24.89 4.63
CA GLY A 486 -21.05 24.73 4.94
C GLY A 486 -21.77 23.79 3.97
N GLN A 487 -21.46 23.87 2.66
CA GLN A 487 -22.03 22.96 1.67
C GLN A 487 -21.63 21.49 1.93
N ARG A 488 -20.36 21.25 2.28
CA ARG A 488 -19.92 19.91 2.68
C ARG A 488 -20.66 19.42 3.91
N GLN A 489 -20.86 20.28 4.90
CA GLN A 489 -21.57 19.96 6.13
C GLN A 489 -23.03 19.60 5.87
N LEU A 490 -23.74 20.40 5.04
CA LEU A 490 -25.11 20.10 4.63
C LEU A 490 -25.23 18.75 3.91
N ILE A 491 -24.29 18.41 3.02
CA ILE A 491 -24.25 17.08 2.38
C ILE A 491 -24.09 15.98 3.43
N SER A 492 -23.27 16.18 4.45
CA SER A 492 -23.10 15.21 5.54
C SER A 492 -24.37 15.06 6.39
N PHE A 493 -25.11 16.13 6.61
CA PHE A 493 -26.41 16.08 7.28
C PHE A 493 -27.46 15.31 6.48
N VAL A 494 -27.53 15.56 5.15
CA VAL A 494 -28.41 14.77 4.26
C VAL A 494 -28.03 13.30 4.31
N ARG A 495 -26.72 12.98 4.27
CA ARG A 495 -26.21 11.61 4.43
C ARG A 495 -26.74 11.00 5.73
N ALA A 496 -26.56 11.66 6.87
CA ALA A 496 -27.01 11.15 8.16
C ALA A 496 -28.53 10.92 8.20
N LEU A 497 -29.32 11.81 7.58
CA LEU A 497 -30.78 11.70 7.56
C LEU A 497 -31.28 10.55 6.66
N VAL A 498 -30.66 10.33 5.52
CA VAL A 498 -31.08 9.32 4.54
C VAL A 498 -30.96 7.91 5.09
N PHE A 499 -29.97 7.64 5.93
CA PHE A 499 -29.80 6.35 6.61
C PHE A 499 -30.77 6.12 7.78
N ASP A 500 -31.50 7.16 8.20
CA ASP A 500 -32.55 7.14 9.24
C ASP A 500 -32.16 6.42 10.54
N PRO A 501 -31.09 6.86 11.22
CA PRO A 501 -30.59 6.22 12.42
C PRO A 501 -31.50 6.50 13.64
N SER A 502 -31.53 5.57 14.59
CA SER A 502 -32.17 5.77 15.89
C SER A 502 -31.33 6.62 16.84
N ILE A 503 -30.01 6.55 16.70
CA ILE A 503 -29.04 7.31 17.50
C ILE A 503 -28.23 8.20 16.56
N LEU A 504 -28.22 9.50 16.83
CA LEU A 504 -27.48 10.49 16.05
C LEU A 504 -26.34 11.06 16.88
N ILE A 505 -25.16 11.13 16.28
CA ILE A 505 -23.98 11.76 16.88
C ILE A 505 -23.58 12.94 16.03
N LEU A 506 -23.47 14.12 16.65
CA LEU A 506 -23.02 15.34 16.00
C LEU A 506 -21.73 15.81 16.67
N ASP A 507 -20.62 15.83 15.92
CA ASP A 507 -19.36 16.45 16.34
C ASP A 507 -19.30 17.84 15.68
N GLU A 508 -19.75 18.88 16.42
CA GLU A 508 -19.97 20.21 15.89
C GLU A 508 -18.72 21.07 15.97
N ALA A 509 -18.17 21.48 14.82
CA ALA A 509 -17.26 22.62 14.73
C ALA A 509 -17.59 23.46 13.50
N THR A 510 -18.32 24.53 13.72
CA THR A 510 -18.74 25.49 12.67
C THR A 510 -17.83 26.72 12.58
N ALA A 511 -16.64 26.65 13.13
CA ALA A 511 -15.66 27.74 13.09
C ALA A 511 -15.16 27.96 11.66
N SER A 512 -15.68 28.89 10.92
CA SER A 512 -15.31 29.34 9.55
C SER A 512 -16.44 29.24 8.52
N ILE A 513 -17.69 29.35 8.96
CA ILE A 513 -18.87 29.36 8.06
C ILE A 513 -19.43 30.78 8.04
N ASP A 514 -19.86 31.23 6.87
CA ASP A 514 -20.56 32.51 6.71
C ASP A 514 -21.91 32.51 7.43
N THR A 515 -22.37 33.66 7.90
CA THR A 515 -23.55 33.83 8.76
C THR A 515 -24.84 33.30 8.12
N GLU A 516 -24.98 33.40 6.78
CA GLU A 516 -26.16 32.91 6.08
C GLU A 516 -26.23 31.39 6.06
N THR A 517 -25.11 30.74 5.72
CA THR A 517 -25.00 29.28 5.73
C THR A 517 -25.11 28.72 7.15
N GLU A 518 -24.65 29.46 8.15
CA GLU A 518 -24.75 29.09 9.57
C GLU A 518 -26.21 28.98 10.01
N ALA A 519 -27.07 29.93 9.65
CA ALA A 519 -28.50 29.87 9.97
C ALA A 519 -29.15 28.61 9.37
N ILE A 520 -28.79 28.26 8.13
CA ILE A 520 -29.30 27.04 7.48
C ILE A 520 -28.84 25.79 8.23
N ILE A 521 -27.58 25.76 8.64
CA ILE A 521 -26.99 24.64 9.40
C ILE A 521 -27.70 24.48 10.75
N GLN A 522 -27.96 25.56 11.47
CA GLN A 522 -28.66 25.51 12.76
C GLN A 522 -30.05 24.90 12.61
N VAL A 523 -30.83 25.36 11.62
CA VAL A 523 -32.16 24.79 11.31
C VAL A 523 -32.03 23.31 10.90
N ALA A 524 -30.98 22.94 10.18
CA ALA A 524 -30.72 21.55 9.79
C ALA A 524 -30.41 20.67 11.00
N ILE A 525 -29.61 21.14 11.97
CA ILE A 525 -29.32 20.44 13.23
C ILE A 525 -30.64 20.20 14.01
N GLU A 526 -31.45 21.23 14.22
CA GLU A 526 -32.72 21.10 14.93
C GLU A 526 -33.63 20.03 14.30
N LYS A 527 -33.73 20.00 12.98
CA LYS A 527 -34.50 19.00 12.26
C LYS A 527 -33.91 17.59 12.31
N LEU A 528 -32.60 17.49 12.39
CA LEU A 528 -31.89 16.20 12.52
C LEU A 528 -32.11 15.55 13.88
N ILE A 529 -31.98 16.33 14.96
CA ILE A 529 -32.12 15.83 16.34
C ILE A 529 -33.59 15.54 16.72
N ALA A 530 -34.54 16.17 16.04
CA ALA A 530 -35.96 15.98 16.33
C ALA A 530 -36.34 14.49 16.26
N LYS A 531 -36.93 13.98 17.35
CA LYS A 531 -37.42 12.58 17.50
C LYS A 531 -36.35 11.50 17.48
N ARG A 532 -35.07 11.84 17.65
CA ARG A 532 -33.97 10.87 17.73
C ARG A 532 -33.19 11.05 19.02
N SER A 533 -32.65 9.95 19.54
CA SER A 533 -31.66 10.06 20.62
C SER A 533 -30.39 10.68 20.06
N SER A 534 -29.94 11.80 20.60
CA SER A 534 -28.86 12.56 20.00
C SER A 534 -27.75 12.87 21.01
N ILE A 535 -26.50 12.63 20.62
CA ILE A 535 -25.30 13.04 21.37
C ILE A 535 -24.61 14.14 20.57
N ILE A 536 -24.42 15.31 21.16
CA ILE A 536 -23.85 16.47 20.50
C ILE A 536 -22.56 16.86 21.24
N ILE A 537 -21.41 16.82 20.55
CA ILE A 537 -20.22 17.50 21.04
C ILE A 537 -20.36 18.97 20.63
N ALA A 538 -20.77 19.79 21.58
CA ALA A 538 -21.09 21.17 21.29
C ALA A 538 -19.91 22.10 21.57
N HIS A 539 -19.65 22.95 20.60
CA HIS A 539 -18.71 24.06 20.68
C HIS A 539 -19.40 25.43 20.67
N ARG A 540 -20.74 25.46 20.55
CA ARG A 540 -21.55 26.68 20.52
C ARG A 540 -22.64 26.66 21.57
N LEU A 541 -22.81 27.81 22.20
CA LEU A 541 -23.84 28.03 23.24
C LEU A 541 -25.27 27.87 22.70
N SER A 542 -25.52 28.30 21.46
CA SER A 542 -26.83 28.18 20.83
C SER A 542 -27.33 26.73 20.75
N THR A 543 -26.45 25.80 20.43
CA THR A 543 -26.78 24.38 20.35
C THR A 543 -26.93 23.75 21.73
N ILE A 544 -26.10 24.14 22.72
CA ILE A 544 -26.12 23.58 24.07
C ILE A 544 -27.41 23.91 24.81
N ARG A 545 -27.94 25.15 24.66
CA ARG A 545 -29.11 25.63 25.38
C ARG A 545 -30.40 24.86 25.07
N HIS A 546 -30.48 24.26 23.90
CA HIS A 546 -31.66 23.54 23.43
C HIS A 546 -31.61 22.03 23.66
N THR A 547 -30.59 21.53 24.38
CA THR A 547 -30.47 20.10 24.72
C THR A 547 -31.15 19.81 26.06
N ASP A 548 -31.68 18.58 26.19
CA ASP A 548 -32.38 18.16 27.41
C ASP A 548 -31.40 18.06 28.59
N ASN A 549 -30.20 17.53 28.35
CA ASN A 549 -29.14 17.39 29.33
C ASN A 549 -27.79 17.82 28.78
N ILE A 550 -26.95 18.30 29.67
CA ILE A 550 -25.56 18.70 29.41
C ILE A 550 -24.65 17.91 30.34
N MET A 551 -23.66 17.26 29.76
CA MET A 551 -22.62 16.51 30.47
C MET A 551 -21.28 17.25 30.35
N VAL A 552 -20.72 17.65 31.47
CA VAL A 552 -19.43 18.31 31.53
C VAL A 552 -18.35 17.29 31.82
N LEU A 553 -17.42 17.16 30.88
CA LEU A 553 -16.25 16.29 30.99
C LEU A 553 -14.99 17.10 31.33
N ASP A 554 -14.30 16.69 32.37
CA ASP A 554 -12.98 17.19 32.71
C ASP A 554 -12.01 16.05 33.01
N LYS A 555 -10.90 15.97 32.26
CA LYS A 555 -9.86 14.94 32.41
C LYS A 555 -10.39 13.50 32.49
N GLY A 556 -11.36 13.20 31.65
CA GLY A 556 -11.93 11.85 31.54
C GLY A 556 -13.00 11.50 32.57
N ASN A 557 -13.41 12.44 33.43
CA ASN A 557 -14.46 12.25 34.42
C ASN A 557 -15.66 13.13 34.13
N ILE A 558 -16.87 12.66 34.46
CA ILE A 558 -18.08 13.48 34.47
C ILE A 558 -18.04 14.30 35.76
N VAL A 559 -17.99 15.64 35.61
CA VAL A 559 -17.99 16.56 36.77
C VAL A 559 -19.35 17.16 37.03
N GLU A 560 -20.16 17.37 36.00
CA GLU A 560 -21.52 17.89 36.09
C GLU A 560 -22.41 17.23 35.04
N LEU A 561 -23.68 16.99 35.37
CA LEU A 561 -24.67 16.43 34.47
C LEU A 561 -26.04 16.96 34.85
N GLY A 562 -26.78 17.56 33.93
CA GLY A 562 -28.13 18.08 34.12
C GLY A 562 -28.55 19.09 33.06
N PRO A 563 -29.78 19.63 33.18
CA PRO A 563 -30.28 20.69 32.31
C PRO A 563 -29.50 22.01 32.46
N HIS A 564 -29.50 22.83 31.39
CA HIS A 564 -28.84 24.13 31.36
C HIS A 564 -29.16 25.01 32.60
N GLU A 565 -30.45 25.12 32.95
CA GLU A 565 -30.92 25.99 34.03
C GLU A 565 -30.39 25.54 35.41
N GLU A 566 -30.21 24.25 35.61
CA GLU A 566 -29.70 23.69 36.89
C GLU A 566 -28.19 23.90 36.98
N LEU A 567 -27.46 23.60 35.93
CA LEU A 567 -26.01 23.75 35.90
C LEU A 567 -25.57 25.22 36.05
N MET A 568 -26.34 26.17 35.52
CA MET A 568 -26.08 27.61 35.68
C MET A 568 -26.25 28.10 37.13
N LYS A 569 -27.01 27.37 37.98
CA LYS A 569 -27.18 27.73 39.38
C LYS A 569 -26.01 27.27 40.27
N ILE A 570 -25.19 26.35 39.79
CA ILE A 570 -24.05 25.85 40.53
C ILE A 570 -23.02 26.96 40.68
N LYS A 571 -22.79 27.41 41.92
CA LYS A 571 -21.82 28.45 42.20
C LYS A 571 -20.40 27.90 41.94
N ASP A 572 -19.60 28.57 41.13
CA ASP A 572 -18.31 28.12 40.66
C ASP A 572 -18.30 26.82 39.85
N GLY A 573 -19.47 26.44 39.28
CA GLY A 573 -19.64 25.27 38.43
C GLY A 573 -18.76 25.35 37.16
N LYS A 574 -18.25 24.20 36.74
CA LYS A 574 -17.39 24.10 35.56
C LYS A 574 -18.15 24.49 34.27
N TYR A 575 -19.42 24.08 34.17
CA TYR A 575 -20.31 24.50 33.07
C TYR A 575 -20.44 26.00 32.97
N ARG A 576 -20.70 26.67 34.10
CA ARG A 576 -20.84 28.10 34.15
C ARG A 576 -19.54 28.82 33.75
N GLN A 577 -18.39 28.32 34.22
CA GLN A 577 -17.09 28.88 33.79
C GLN A 577 -16.88 28.76 32.26
N LEU A 578 -17.21 27.62 31.65
CA LEU A 578 -17.13 27.43 30.20
C LEU A 578 -18.11 28.32 29.46
N TYR A 579 -19.32 28.48 29.98
CA TYR A 579 -20.36 29.33 29.44
C TYR A 579 -19.91 30.82 29.44
N ASP A 580 -19.45 31.32 30.57
CA ASP A 580 -19.02 32.72 30.74
C ASP A 580 -17.82 33.04 29.82
N MET A 581 -16.86 32.11 29.65
CA MET A 581 -15.73 32.30 28.73
C MET A 581 -16.17 32.40 27.27
N GLN A 582 -17.09 31.55 26.82
CA GLN A 582 -17.60 31.60 25.43
C GLN A 582 -18.46 32.84 25.16
N PHE A 583 -19.26 33.27 26.16
CA PHE A 583 -20.08 34.48 26.03
C PHE A 583 -19.21 35.75 25.84
N ILE A 584 -18.07 35.84 26.52
CA ILE A 584 -17.12 36.94 26.35
C ILE A 584 -16.49 36.94 24.96
N GLU A 585 -16.24 35.77 24.38
CA GLU A 585 -15.70 35.64 23.01
C GLU A 585 -16.74 36.00 21.94
N GLU A 586 -18.02 35.62 22.13
CA GLU A 586 -19.09 35.99 21.20
C GLU A 586 -19.48 37.49 21.24
N GLU A 587 -19.38 38.18 22.39
CA GLU A 587 -19.58 39.63 22.49
C GLU A 587 -18.39 40.42 21.94
N ALA A 588 -17.20 39.83 21.90
CA ALA A 588 -15.98 40.49 21.44
C ALA A 588 -15.72 40.31 19.91
N ALA A 589 -16.43 39.43 19.24
CA ALA A 589 -16.33 39.14 17.82
C ALA A 589 -17.41 39.83 17.00
#